data_95e941d986eac230555f3ede1be42037
#
_entry.id   95e941d986eac230555f3ede1be42037
#
_cell.length_a   1.000
_cell.length_b   1.000
_cell.length_c   1.000
_cell.angle_alpha   90.00
_cell.angle_beta   90.00
_cell.angle_gamma   90.00
#
_symmetry.space_group_name_H-M   'P 1'
#
loop_
_entity.id
_entity.type
_entity.pdbx_description
1 polymer ?
#
loop_
_entity_poly.entity_id
_entity_poly.type
_entity_poly.pdbx_seq_one_letter_code
_entity_poly.pdbx_strand_id
1 'polypeptide(L)'
;MLFRSRWSQFSMFTPLFRNHSALGTRHQEPYSFRGESVKVLKNILELRYVMVPYLYSEYMKAVLNNEMYFKPLTFEYNDNFVKRVEDQMLLGDSLMVAPIYEQNALGRYVYLPEEMLLWRARKYDDGDYEVLEKGHHYVEAKLNEIPIFIRKNKIVTMASKPRKRVEEIDTSELNLIAFVCNEAEYIYYNDDGITKNYKNGEYEELKIKITKAQSDYDVLVENKNSRVKKLN
;
A
#
# COMPACT_ATOMS: atom_id res chain seq x y z
N MET A 1 11.30 -19.40 -10.52
CA MET A 1 11.23 -18.90 -9.13
C MET A 1 10.97 -17.40 -9.06
N LEU A 2 11.67 -16.59 -9.82
CA LEU A 2 11.56 -15.12 -9.84
C LEU A 2 10.15 -14.59 -10.15
N PHE A 3 9.42 -15.22 -11.05
CA PHE A 3 8.05 -14.85 -11.42
C PHE A 3 7.08 -14.86 -10.23
N ARG A 4 7.17 -15.86 -9.34
CA ARG A 4 6.28 -15.93 -8.16
C ARG A 4 6.56 -14.84 -7.13
N SER A 5 7.83 -14.48 -6.94
CA SER A 5 8.18 -13.35 -6.07
C SER A 5 7.56 -12.05 -6.59
N ARG A 6 7.63 -11.80 -7.91
CA ARG A 6 6.98 -10.63 -8.53
C ARG A 6 5.47 -10.64 -8.39
N TRP A 7 4.81 -11.80 -8.57
CA TRP A 7 3.37 -11.94 -8.30
C TRP A 7 3.04 -11.70 -6.83
N SER A 8 3.85 -12.17 -5.91
CA SER A 8 3.65 -11.90 -4.48
C SER A 8 3.85 -10.41 -4.15
N GLN A 9 4.79 -9.72 -4.81
CA GLN A 9 4.98 -8.29 -4.68
C GLN A 9 3.76 -7.48 -5.13
N PHE A 10 3.06 -7.92 -6.17
CA PHE A 10 1.79 -7.31 -6.56
C PHE A 10 0.65 -7.74 -5.63
N SER A 11 0.52 -9.04 -5.37
CA SER A 11 -0.60 -9.59 -4.61
C SER A 11 -0.65 -9.11 -3.16
N MET A 12 0.47 -8.61 -2.60
CA MET A 12 0.46 -8.02 -1.26
C MET A 12 -0.46 -6.80 -1.12
N PHE A 13 -0.80 -6.15 -2.21
CA PHE A 13 -1.72 -5.02 -2.23
C PHE A 13 -3.18 -5.43 -2.39
N THR A 14 -3.47 -6.68 -2.76
CA THR A 14 -4.84 -7.14 -2.97
C THR A 14 -5.53 -7.50 -1.65
N PRO A 15 -6.86 -7.33 -1.53
CA PRO A 15 -7.59 -7.76 -0.33
C PRO A 15 -7.42 -9.25 -0.06
N LEU A 16 -7.47 -10.09 -1.10
CA LEU A 16 -7.19 -11.52 -1.01
C LEU A 16 -5.75 -11.82 -1.41
N PHE A 17 -4.91 -12.17 -0.43
CA PHE A 17 -3.52 -12.58 -0.64
C PHE A 17 -3.35 -14.07 -0.34
N ARG A 18 -3.27 -14.88 -1.39
CA ARG A 18 -3.32 -16.33 -1.26
C ARG A 18 -2.54 -17.05 -2.35
N ASN A 19 -1.75 -18.05 -1.98
CA ASN A 19 -1.25 -19.06 -2.91
C ASN A 19 -2.26 -20.19 -3.05
N HIS A 20 -2.62 -20.53 -4.28
CA HIS A 20 -3.57 -21.60 -4.56
C HIS A 20 -3.00 -22.57 -5.60
N SER A 21 -3.21 -23.85 -5.38
CA SER A 21 -2.80 -24.91 -6.31
C SER A 21 -3.79 -26.07 -6.29
N ALA A 22 -3.86 -26.83 -7.38
CA ALA A 22 -4.66 -28.04 -7.45
C ALA A 22 -4.03 -29.19 -6.66
N LEU A 23 -4.84 -30.17 -6.29
CA LEU A 23 -4.37 -31.38 -5.63
C LEU A 23 -3.33 -32.11 -6.50
N GLY A 24 -2.26 -32.59 -5.88
CA GLY A 24 -1.17 -33.32 -6.56
C GLY A 24 -0.17 -32.39 -7.31
N THR A 25 -0.33 -31.07 -7.23
CA THR A 25 0.64 -30.14 -7.80
C THR A 25 1.76 -29.80 -6.80
N ARG A 26 2.75 -29.07 -7.27
CA ARG A 26 3.88 -28.64 -6.46
C ARG A 26 3.43 -27.75 -5.29
N HIS A 27 4.04 -27.93 -4.13
CA HIS A 27 3.86 -27.06 -2.96
C HIS A 27 4.10 -25.59 -3.29
N GLN A 28 3.24 -24.71 -2.80
CA GLN A 28 3.20 -23.28 -3.12
C GLN A 28 3.48 -22.40 -1.90
N GLU A 29 3.60 -22.98 -0.71
CA GLU A 29 3.83 -22.25 0.53
C GLU A 29 5.19 -21.53 0.48
N PRO A 30 5.33 -20.34 1.09
CA PRO A 30 6.57 -19.57 1.05
C PRO A 30 7.80 -20.34 1.50
N TYR A 31 7.65 -21.23 2.49
CA TYR A 31 8.75 -22.07 3.01
C TYR A 31 9.14 -23.24 2.09
N SER A 32 8.31 -23.57 1.10
CA SER A 32 8.62 -24.63 0.09
C SER A 32 9.65 -24.18 -0.94
N PHE A 33 9.96 -22.88 -1.00
CA PHE A 33 10.97 -22.34 -1.87
C PHE A 33 12.36 -22.46 -1.25
N ARG A 34 13.39 -22.21 -2.03
CA ARG A 34 14.80 -22.29 -1.59
C ARG A 34 15.55 -21.02 -1.92
N GLY A 35 16.66 -20.82 -1.21
CA GLY A 35 17.60 -19.71 -1.46
C GLY A 35 16.98 -18.35 -1.16
N GLU A 36 17.34 -17.35 -1.95
CA GLU A 36 16.95 -15.96 -1.77
C GLU A 36 15.43 -15.73 -1.82
N SER A 37 14.69 -16.54 -2.57
CA SER A 37 13.25 -16.39 -2.72
C SER A 37 12.49 -16.50 -1.40
N VAL A 38 12.95 -17.33 -0.45
CA VAL A 38 12.31 -17.45 0.88
C VAL A 38 12.44 -16.14 1.65
N LYS A 39 13.63 -15.53 1.63
CA LYS A 39 13.87 -14.23 2.28
C LYS A 39 13.02 -13.13 1.67
N VAL A 40 12.96 -13.08 0.34
CA VAL A 40 12.14 -12.10 -0.39
C VAL A 40 10.66 -12.25 -0.03
N LEU A 41 10.13 -13.50 -0.04
CA LEU A 41 8.73 -13.75 0.32
C LEU A 41 8.43 -13.40 1.77
N LYS A 42 9.35 -13.69 2.70
CA LYS A 42 9.22 -13.27 4.09
C LYS A 42 9.11 -11.75 4.20
N ASN A 43 10.00 -11.00 3.55
CA ASN A 43 9.99 -9.53 3.56
C ASN A 43 8.68 -8.97 2.98
N ILE A 44 8.15 -9.59 1.91
CA ILE A 44 6.86 -9.21 1.33
C ILE A 44 5.71 -9.41 2.33
N LEU A 45 5.70 -10.54 3.04
CA LEU A 45 4.69 -10.82 4.07
C LEU A 45 4.78 -9.81 5.22
N GLU A 46 5.99 -9.53 5.72
CA GLU A 46 6.20 -8.54 6.78
C GLU A 46 5.76 -7.14 6.33
N LEU A 47 6.11 -6.73 5.10
CA LEU A 47 5.67 -5.46 4.53
C LEU A 47 4.15 -5.40 4.39
N ARG A 48 3.50 -6.46 3.91
CA ARG A 48 2.04 -6.52 3.85
C ARG A 48 1.40 -6.32 5.23
N TYR A 49 1.93 -6.99 6.27
CA TYR A 49 1.35 -6.89 7.61
C TYR A 49 1.45 -5.48 8.19
N VAL A 50 2.54 -4.76 7.93
CA VAL A 50 2.62 -3.35 8.36
C VAL A 50 1.76 -2.43 7.50
N MET A 51 1.47 -2.78 6.26
CA MET A 51 0.56 -2.01 5.39
C MET A 51 -0.92 -2.31 5.63
N VAL A 52 -1.28 -3.31 6.44
CA VAL A 52 -2.69 -3.64 6.71
C VAL A 52 -3.52 -2.43 7.16
N PRO A 53 -3.04 -1.52 8.04
CA PRO A 53 -3.81 -0.34 8.41
C PRO A 53 -4.23 0.52 7.20
N TYR A 54 -3.33 0.75 6.25
CA TYR A 54 -3.67 1.45 5.01
C TYR A 54 -4.62 0.63 4.12
N LEU A 55 -4.26 -0.63 3.86
CA LEU A 55 -5.03 -1.49 2.95
C LEU A 55 -6.47 -1.70 3.44
N TYR A 56 -6.64 -1.92 4.74
CA TYR A 56 -7.95 -2.08 5.36
C TYR A 56 -8.76 -0.78 5.32
N SER A 57 -8.12 0.33 5.69
CA SER A 57 -8.75 1.65 5.63
C SER A 57 -9.26 1.97 4.22
N GLU A 58 -8.45 1.77 3.18
CA GLU A 58 -8.86 2.02 1.79
C GLU A 58 -9.96 1.06 1.32
N TYR A 59 -9.88 -0.21 1.73
CA TYR A 59 -10.92 -1.18 1.40
C TYR A 59 -12.28 -0.80 2.03
N MET A 60 -12.26 -0.41 3.30
CA MET A 60 -13.48 -0.03 4.02
C MET A 60 -14.05 1.30 3.50
N LYS A 61 -13.22 2.28 3.20
CA LYS A 61 -13.67 3.52 2.54
C LYS A 61 -14.33 3.24 1.19
N ALA A 62 -13.73 2.36 0.39
CA ALA A 62 -14.32 1.96 -0.88
C ALA A 62 -15.70 1.30 -0.70
N VAL A 63 -15.85 0.42 0.29
CA VAL A 63 -17.13 -0.23 0.62
C VAL A 63 -18.18 0.77 1.12
N LEU A 64 -17.80 1.68 2.01
CA LEU A 64 -18.71 2.66 2.61
C LEU A 64 -19.17 3.72 1.60
N ASN A 65 -18.27 4.15 0.71
CA ASN A 65 -18.53 5.20 -0.26
C ASN A 65 -18.99 4.65 -1.62
N ASN A 66 -19.06 3.33 -1.78
CA ASN A 66 -19.39 2.68 -3.05
C ASN A 66 -18.37 3.02 -4.16
N GLU A 67 -17.09 3.05 -3.80
CA GLU A 67 -15.95 3.37 -4.65
C GLU A 67 -15.12 2.13 -5.01
N MET A 68 -14.12 2.32 -5.87
CA MET A 68 -13.19 1.26 -6.23
C MET A 68 -11.96 1.30 -5.32
N TYR A 69 -11.56 0.13 -4.81
CA TYR A 69 -10.32 -0.06 -4.08
C TYR A 69 -9.08 0.11 -4.98
N PHE A 70 -9.10 -0.54 -6.16
CA PHE A 70 -8.18 -0.26 -7.26
C PHE A 70 -8.89 0.56 -8.33
N LYS A 71 -8.26 1.65 -8.76
CA LYS A 71 -8.79 2.55 -9.80
C LYS A 71 -7.83 2.61 -10.99
N PRO A 72 -8.31 2.53 -12.24
CA PRO A 72 -7.51 2.93 -13.39
C PRO A 72 -7.03 4.38 -13.24
N LEU A 73 -5.88 4.72 -13.79
CA LEU A 73 -5.35 6.10 -13.72
C LEU A 73 -6.31 7.13 -14.31
N THR A 74 -7.12 6.72 -15.30
CA THR A 74 -8.12 7.58 -15.96
C THR A 74 -9.25 8.05 -15.05
N PHE A 75 -9.41 7.51 -13.85
CA PHE A 75 -10.41 7.97 -12.89
C PHE A 75 -10.01 9.28 -12.22
N GLU A 76 -8.70 9.53 -12.09
CA GLU A 76 -8.16 10.71 -11.41
C GLU A 76 -7.43 11.66 -12.38
N TYR A 77 -6.98 11.15 -13.52
CA TYR A 77 -6.16 11.92 -14.46
C TYR A 77 -6.75 11.87 -15.86
N ASN A 78 -6.77 13.03 -16.55
CA ASN A 78 -7.33 13.17 -17.89
C ASN A 78 -6.27 13.65 -18.89
N ASP A 79 -5.18 12.91 -19.01
CA ASP A 79 -4.22 13.15 -20.11
C ASP A 79 -4.20 11.99 -21.10
N ASN A 80 -3.62 12.23 -22.28
CA ASN A 80 -3.65 11.26 -23.38
C ASN A 80 -2.77 10.03 -23.12
N PHE A 81 -1.79 10.12 -22.21
CA PHE A 81 -0.93 8.99 -21.88
C PHE A 81 -1.65 8.03 -20.93
N VAL A 82 -2.33 8.53 -19.90
CA VAL A 82 -3.05 7.66 -18.93
C VAL A 82 -4.11 6.80 -19.61
N LYS A 83 -4.70 7.25 -20.74
CA LYS A 83 -5.68 6.47 -21.51
C LYS A 83 -5.10 5.20 -22.14
N ARG A 84 -3.78 5.09 -22.20
CA ARG A 84 -3.05 3.96 -22.79
C ARG A 84 -2.34 3.10 -21.72
N VAL A 85 -2.44 3.48 -20.46
CA VAL A 85 -1.81 2.74 -19.35
C VAL A 85 -2.79 1.69 -18.85
N GLU A 86 -2.46 0.41 -19.07
CA GLU A 86 -3.31 -0.73 -18.71
C GLU A 86 -2.73 -1.54 -17.54
N ASP A 87 -1.49 -1.27 -17.15
CA ASP A 87 -0.70 -2.07 -16.20
C ASP A 87 -0.20 -1.28 -14.98
N GLN A 88 -0.82 -0.13 -14.73
CA GLN A 88 -0.66 0.69 -13.54
C GLN A 88 -2.03 1.05 -12.98
N MET A 89 -2.14 1.11 -11.67
CA MET A 89 -3.41 1.42 -11.01
C MET A 89 -3.19 2.22 -9.74
N LEU A 90 -4.16 3.04 -9.41
CA LEU A 90 -4.23 3.68 -8.10
C LEU A 90 -4.77 2.66 -7.09
N LEU A 91 -4.21 2.68 -5.89
CA LEU A 91 -4.66 1.92 -4.73
C LEU A 91 -5.12 2.90 -3.66
N GLY A 92 -6.42 3.03 -3.53
CA GLY A 92 -7.02 4.03 -2.67
C GLY A 92 -6.61 5.46 -3.05
N ASP A 93 -6.42 6.30 -2.03
CA ASP A 93 -6.16 7.73 -2.23
C ASP A 93 -4.68 8.06 -2.42
N SER A 94 -3.78 7.26 -1.85
CA SER A 94 -2.39 7.69 -1.66
C SER A 94 -1.38 6.97 -2.53
N LEU A 95 -1.71 5.79 -3.05
CA LEU A 95 -0.74 4.96 -3.75
C LEU A 95 -1.05 4.80 -5.23
N MET A 96 0.00 4.66 -6.03
CA MET A 96 -0.04 4.04 -7.34
C MET A 96 0.86 2.80 -7.32
N VAL A 97 0.38 1.70 -7.88
CA VAL A 97 1.11 0.45 -8.03
C VAL A 97 1.34 0.15 -9.50
N ALA A 98 2.56 -0.25 -9.83
CA ALA A 98 3.00 -0.62 -11.17
C ALA A 98 3.76 -1.95 -11.09
N PRO A 99 3.06 -3.09 -11.12
CA PRO A 99 3.67 -4.40 -10.89
C PRO A 99 4.69 -4.76 -11.97
N ILE A 100 5.81 -5.33 -11.56
CA ILE A 100 6.76 -5.94 -12.49
C ILE A 100 6.29 -7.38 -12.74
N TYR A 101 5.77 -7.66 -13.92
CA TYR A 101 5.16 -8.94 -14.27
C TYR A 101 5.97 -9.76 -15.27
N GLU A 102 7.00 -9.19 -15.87
CA GLU A 102 7.88 -9.91 -16.79
C GLU A 102 8.88 -10.77 -16.03
N GLN A 103 9.11 -11.97 -16.54
CA GLN A 103 10.10 -12.89 -15.96
C GLN A 103 11.50 -12.33 -16.13
N ASN A 104 12.29 -12.37 -15.05
CA ASN A 104 13.68 -11.89 -15.00
C ASN A 104 13.87 -10.37 -15.22
N ALA A 105 12.82 -9.59 -15.31
CA ALA A 105 12.93 -8.15 -15.43
C ALA A 105 13.55 -7.54 -14.15
N LEU A 106 14.50 -6.64 -14.34
CA LEU A 106 15.15 -5.87 -13.28
C LEU A 106 14.59 -4.45 -13.17
N GLY A 107 13.43 -4.21 -13.76
CA GLY A 107 12.73 -2.94 -13.77
C GLY A 107 11.62 -2.95 -14.80
N ARG A 108 10.98 -1.80 -14.96
CA ARG A 108 9.96 -1.58 -15.98
C ARG A 108 9.81 -0.10 -16.35
N TYR A 109 9.22 0.16 -17.49
CA TYR A 109 8.74 1.49 -17.82
C TYR A 109 7.43 1.78 -17.06
N VAL A 110 7.32 3.00 -16.51
CA VAL A 110 6.12 3.53 -15.87
C VAL A 110 5.82 4.92 -16.42
N TYR A 111 4.55 5.27 -16.45
CA TYR A 111 4.12 6.64 -16.69
C TYR A 111 3.59 7.23 -15.38
N LEU A 112 4.17 8.35 -14.95
CA LEU A 112 3.71 9.09 -13.78
C LEU A 112 2.83 10.25 -14.25
N PRO A 113 1.53 10.26 -13.90
CA PRO A 113 0.62 11.34 -14.30
C PRO A 113 0.85 12.64 -13.52
N GLU A 114 1.56 12.57 -12.42
CA GLU A 114 2.01 13.68 -11.57
C GLU A 114 3.38 13.38 -10.98
N GLU A 115 3.98 14.34 -10.30
CA GLU A 115 5.16 14.12 -9.47
C GLU A 115 4.82 13.16 -8.32
N MET A 116 5.62 12.12 -8.11
CA MET A 116 5.40 11.09 -7.10
C MET A 116 6.67 10.76 -6.32
N LEU A 117 6.51 10.34 -5.08
CA LEU A 117 7.59 9.77 -4.29
C LEU A 117 7.65 8.26 -4.57
N LEU A 118 8.71 7.81 -5.22
CA LEU A 118 9.00 6.39 -5.37
C LEU A 118 9.65 5.88 -4.08
N TRP A 119 9.03 4.90 -3.46
CA TRP A 119 9.60 4.10 -2.39
C TRP A 119 10.01 2.73 -2.94
N ARG A 120 11.31 2.45 -3.00
CA ARG A 120 11.84 1.10 -3.32
C ARG A 120 11.92 0.29 -2.03
N ALA A 121 10.81 -0.29 -1.61
CA ALA A 121 10.71 -1.05 -0.38
C ALA A 121 11.43 -2.40 -0.50
N ARG A 122 12.40 -2.68 0.40
CA ARG A 122 13.07 -3.97 0.53
C ARG A 122 12.46 -4.82 1.64
N LYS A 123 12.01 -4.18 2.68
CA LYS A 123 11.21 -4.73 3.79
C LYS A 123 10.49 -3.58 4.49
N TYR A 124 9.78 -3.85 5.58
CA TYR A 124 8.93 -2.87 6.24
C TYR A 124 9.67 -1.66 6.84
N ASP A 125 10.94 -1.80 7.19
CA ASP A 125 11.81 -0.78 7.80
C ASP A 125 13.07 -0.47 6.95
N ASP A 126 13.09 -0.87 5.68
CA ASP A 126 14.22 -0.67 4.79
C ASP A 126 13.76 -0.40 3.36
N GLY A 127 14.27 0.66 2.77
CA GLY A 127 13.99 1.09 1.40
C GLY A 127 14.62 2.43 1.10
N ASP A 128 14.67 2.76 -0.17
CA ASP A 128 15.15 4.05 -0.67
C ASP A 128 13.98 4.87 -1.19
N TYR A 129 14.10 6.18 -1.06
CA TYR A 129 13.09 7.13 -1.52
C TYR A 129 13.68 8.06 -2.57
N GLU A 130 12.91 8.30 -3.63
CA GLU A 130 13.29 9.18 -4.73
C GLU A 130 12.05 9.91 -5.24
N VAL A 131 12.14 11.23 -5.42
CA VAL A 131 11.07 12.00 -6.05
C VAL A 131 11.27 11.94 -7.56
N LEU A 132 10.23 11.50 -8.27
CA LEU A 132 10.18 11.43 -9.71
C LEU A 132 9.13 12.40 -10.25
N GLU A 133 9.52 13.20 -11.23
CA GLU A 133 8.61 14.13 -11.89
C GLU A 133 7.58 13.41 -12.76
N LYS A 134 6.52 14.13 -13.15
CA LYS A 134 5.56 13.65 -14.15
C LYS A 134 6.27 13.25 -15.45
N GLY A 135 5.90 12.09 -16.02
CA GLY A 135 6.44 11.63 -17.29
C GLY A 135 6.74 10.14 -17.33
N HIS A 136 7.49 9.74 -18.34
CA HIS A 136 7.92 8.36 -18.54
C HIS A 136 9.25 8.11 -17.85
N HIS A 137 9.31 7.04 -17.06
CA HIS A 137 10.50 6.62 -16.34
C HIS A 137 10.77 5.14 -16.56
N TYR A 138 12.04 4.75 -16.63
CA TYR A 138 12.43 3.36 -16.40
C TYR A 138 12.82 3.20 -14.94
N VAL A 139 12.01 2.44 -14.20
CA VAL A 139 12.22 2.20 -12.77
C VAL A 139 12.93 0.87 -12.58
N GLU A 140 14.18 0.95 -12.18
CA GLU A 140 14.94 -0.24 -11.78
C GLU A 140 14.43 -0.76 -10.44
N ALA A 141 14.31 -2.08 -10.32
CA ALA A 141 13.96 -2.77 -9.08
C ALA A 141 14.58 -4.17 -9.08
N LYS A 142 15.47 -4.41 -8.15
CA LYS A 142 16.00 -5.75 -7.88
C LYS A 142 14.90 -6.68 -7.40
N LEU A 143 15.14 -7.98 -7.38
CA LEU A 143 14.12 -8.96 -6.98
C LEU A 143 13.53 -8.71 -5.57
N ASN A 144 14.36 -8.23 -4.68
CA ASN A 144 13.97 -7.90 -3.29
C ASN A 144 13.43 -6.48 -3.12
N GLU A 145 13.24 -5.73 -4.20
CA GLU A 145 12.72 -4.37 -4.19
C GLU A 145 11.31 -4.32 -4.79
N ILE A 146 10.42 -3.61 -4.11
CA ILE A 146 9.05 -3.37 -4.54
C ILE A 146 8.91 -1.88 -4.80
N PRO A 147 8.75 -1.45 -6.05
CA PRO A 147 8.48 -0.05 -6.35
C PRO A 147 7.04 0.30 -5.96
N ILE A 148 6.91 1.23 -5.03
CA ILE A 148 5.64 1.78 -4.54
C ILE A 148 5.68 3.28 -4.78
N PHE A 149 4.64 3.82 -5.43
CA PHE A 149 4.57 5.24 -5.73
C PHE A 149 3.57 5.91 -4.81
N ILE A 150 4.04 6.89 -4.05
CA ILE A 150 3.20 7.70 -3.16
C ILE A 150 2.87 9.00 -3.90
N ARG A 151 1.58 9.27 -4.02
CA ARG A 151 1.06 10.44 -4.71
C ARG A 151 1.42 11.72 -3.96
N LYS A 152 1.50 12.81 -4.71
CA LYS A 152 1.79 14.14 -4.17
C LYS A 152 0.75 14.56 -3.14
N ASN A 153 1.22 15.10 -2.00
CA ASN A 153 0.38 15.55 -0.88
C ASN A 153 -0.54 14.45 -0.31
N LYS A 154 -0.01 13.21 -0.27
CA LYS A 154 -0.72 12.06 0.26
C LYS A 154 0.07 11.37 1.37
N ILE A 155 -0.65 10.63 2.20
CA ILE A 155 -0.13 9.96 3.39
C ILE A 155 -0.49 8.48 3.31
N VAL A 156 0.42 7.62 3.73
CA VAL A 156 0.24 6.18 3.90
C VAL A 156 0.41 5.85 5.37
N THR A 157 -0.58 5.19 5.96
CA THR A 157 -0.56 4.74 7.34
C THR A 157 -0.04 3.30 7.44
N MET A 158 0.86 3.03 8.36
CA MET A 158 1.47 1.73 8.54
C MET A 158 1.51 1.36 10.01
N ALA A 159 1.43 0.07 10.33
CA ALA A 159 1.73 -0.41 11.68
C ALA A 159 3.22 -0.22 12.01
N SER A 160 3.55 -0.03 13.28
CA SER A 160 4.93 0.19 13.73
C SER A 160 5.85 -1.01 13.48
N LYS A 161 5.30 -2.22 13.47
CA LYS A 161 6.04 -3.47 13.21
C LYS A 161 5.13 -4.59 12.69
N PRO A 162 5.69 -5.56 11.93
CA PRO A 162 4.93 -6.71 11.48
C PRO A 162 4.53 -7.62 12.65
N ARG A 163 3.38 -8.27 12.51
CA ARG A 163 2.86 -9.23 13.48
C ARG A 163 2.65 -10.59 12.83
N LYS A 164 2.40 -11.62 13.62
CA LYS A 164 2.12 -12.97 13.11
C LYS A 164 0.66 -13.12 12.66
N ARG A 165 -0.24 -12.33 13.22
CA ARG A 165 -1.68 -12.32 12.94
C ARG A 165 -2.17 -10.89 12.82
N VAL A 166 -3.26 -10.70 12.09
CA VAL A 166 -3.86 -9.38 11.88
C VAL A 166 -4.41 -8.82 13.20
N GLU A 167 -4.96 -9.67 14.06
CA GLU A 167 -5.52 -9.29 15.36
C GLU A 167 -4.46 -8.78 16.34
N GLU A 168 -3.18 -9.05 16.09
CA GLU A 168 -2.06 -8.57 16.90
C GLU A 168 -1.54 -7.18 16.44
N ILE A 169 -2.07 -6.64 15.35
CA ILE A 169 -1.65 -5.33 14.83
C ILE A 169 -2.16 -4.25 15.78
N ASP A 170 -1.21 -3.49 16.32
CA ASP A 170 -1.52 -2.34 17.15
C ASP A 170 -1.81 -1.13 16.25
N THR A 171 -3.05 -0.70 16.24
CA THR A 171 -3.51 0.47 15.47
C THR A 171 -3.51 1.76 16.30
N SER A 172 -3.13 1.71 17.58
CA SER A 172 -2.97 2.90 18.43
C SER A 172 -1.67 3.67 18.13
N GLU A 173 -0.70 2.99 17.50
CA GLU A 173 0.59 3.56 17.09
C GLU A 173 0.80 3.31 15.60
N LEU A 174 0.71 4.36 14.79
CA LEU A 174 0.89 4.29 13.34
C LEU A 174 2.15 5.02 12.90
N ASN A 175 2.92 4.39 12.03
CA ASN A 175 3.94 5.05 11.23
C ASN A 175 3.29 5.69 10.01
N LEU A 176 3.77 6.86 9.64
CA LEU A 176 3.30 7.59 8.47
C LEU A 176 4.42 7.73 7.45
N ILE A 177 4.14 7.40 6.18
CA ILE A 177 4.97 7.80 5.05
C ILE A 177 4.16 8.81 4.25
N ALA A 178 4.73 9.98 3.98
CA ALA A 178 4.04 11.05 3.29
C ALA A 178 4.92 11.75 2.27
N PHE A 179 4.33 12.13 1.14
CA PHE A 179 4.94 13.05 0.19
C PHE A 179 4.27 14.42 0.31
N VAL A 180 4.88 15.30 1.09
CA VAL A 180 4.30 16.61 1.46
C VAL A 180 5.05 17.73 0.74
N CYS A 181 4.37 18.42 -0.19
CA CYS A 181 4.89 19.64 -0.80
C CYS A 181 4.49 20.87 0.02
N ASN A 182 3.22 21.01 0.34
CA ASN A 182 2.70 22.07 1.21
C ASN A 182 1.90 21.45 2.36
N GLU A 183 0.87 20.69 2.01
CA GLU A 183 -0.06 20.09 2.96
C GLU A 183 -0.51 18.72 2.40
N ALA A 184 -0.59 17.71 3.24
CA ALA A 184 -1.12 16.40 2.91
C ALA A 184 -2.22 16.02 3.89
N GLU A 185 -3.28 15.42 3.39
CA GLU A 185 -4.40 14.94 4.21
C GLU A 185 -4.72 13.49 3.91
N TYR A 186 -5.17 12.77 4.93
CA TYR A 186 -5.64 11.39 4.83
C TYR A 186 -6.74 11.12 5.83
N ILE A 187 -7.78 10.42 5.39
CA ILE A 187 -8.82 9.89 6.28
C ILE A 187 -8.51 8.43 6.55
N TYR A 188 -8.15 8.15 7.79
CA TYR A 188 -7.89 6.80 8.26
C TYR A 188 -9.16 6.20 8.85
N TYR A 189 -9.53 5.03 8.39
CA TYR A 189 -10.64 4.24 8.90
C TYR A 189 -10.13 3.06 9.72
N ASN A 190 -10.79 2.76 10.85
CA ASN A 190 -10.54 1.59 11.66
C ASN A 190 -11.82 1.12 12.38
N ASP A 191 -11.96 -0.17 12.61
CA ASP A 191 -13.04 -0.76 13.40
C ASP A 191 -12.53 -1.99 14.17
N ASP A 192 -13.43 -2.84 14.68
CA ASP A 192 -13.05 -4.04 15.41
C ASP A 192 -12.56 -5.19 14.50
N GLY A 193 -12.71 -5.09 13.19
CA GLY A 193 -12.31 -6.09 12.20
C GLY A 193 -13.07 -7.43 12.28
N ILE A 194 -14.11 -7.53 13.11
CA ILE A 194 -14.81 -8.78 13.42
C ILE A 194 -16.32 -8.65 13.15
N THR A 195 -16.95 -7.62 13.69
CA THR A 195 -18.39 -7.44 13.60
C THR A 195 -18.82 -6.64 12.36
N LYS A 196 -20.11 -6.58 12.11
CA LYS A 196 -20.69 -5.70 11.08
C LYS A 196 -21.23 -4.40 11.65
N ASN A 197 -20.80 -4.03 12.84
CA ASN A 197 -21.25 -2.85 13.56
C ASN A 197 -20.90 -1.54 12.85
N TYR A 198 -19.89 -1.56 11.98
CA TYR A 198 -19.58 -0.43 11.09
C TYR A 198 -20.82 0.04 10.30
N LYS A 199 -21.77 -0.85 9.97
CA LYS A 199 -23.03 -0.50 9.30
C LYS A 199 -23.94 0.39 10.16
N ASN A 200 -23.74 0.36 11.47
CA ASN A 200 -24.44 1.20 12.44
C ASN A 200 -23.60 2.43 12.87
N GLY A 201 -22.47 2.67 12.16
CA GLY A 201 -21.57 3.77 12.44
C GLY A 201 -20.58 3.52 13.59
N GLU A 202 -20.41 2.26 14.02
CA GLU A 202 -19.43 1.88 15.04
C GLU A 202 -18.05 1.65 14.41
N TYR A 203 -17.35 2.72 14.08
CA TYR A 203 -15.99 2.72 13.55
C TYR A 203 -15.27 4.01 13.98
N GLU A 204 -13.97 3.98 13.91
CA GLU A 204 -13.11 5.14 14.08
C GLU A 204 -12.79 5.77 12.73
N GLU A 205 -12.84 7.09 12.67
CA GLU A 205 -12.43 7.88 11.51
C GLU A 205 -11.51 9.00 11.97
N LEU A 206 -10.21 8.89 11.62
CA LEU A 206 -9.22 9.88 11.95
C LEU A 206 -8.85 10.70 10.72
N LYS A 207 -8.97 12.02 10.80
CA LYS A 207 -8.37 12.91 9.83
C LYS A 207 -6.93 13.21 10.24
N ILE A 208 -5.99 12.79 9.43
CA ILE A 208 -4.55 13.04 9.60
C ILE A 208 -4.18 14.14 8.61
N LYS A 209 -3.59 15.21 9.12
CA LYS A 209 -3.12 16.35 8.33
C LYS A 209 -1.66 16.61 8.63
N ILE A 210 -0.84 16.74 7.60
CA ILE A 210 0.58 17.11 7.71
C ILE A 210 0.78 18.41 6.93
N THR A 211 1.26 19.44 7.61
CA THR A 211 1.54 20.74 7.00
C THR A 211 3.04 21.00 7.07
N LYS A 212 3.64 21.38 5.94
CA LYS A 212 5.05 21.73 5.88
C LYS A 212 5.26 23.11 6.49
N ALA A 213 6.05 23.18 7.57
CA ALA A 213 6.59 24.40 8.13
C ALA A 213 7.96 24.74 7.48
N GLN A 214 8.63 25.78 7.91
CA GLN A 214 9.90 26.21 7.28
C GLN A 214 10.98 25.12 7.28
N SER A 215 11.20 24.44 8.40
CA SER A 215 12.20 23.36 8.57
C SER A 215 11.61 22.04 9.06
N ASP A 216 10.33 22.04 9.43
CA ASP A 216 9.68 20.92 10.11
C ASP A 216 8.32 20.60 9.49
N TYR A 217 7.61 19.67 10.09
CA TYR A 217 6.25 19.32 9.71
C TYR A 217 5.35 19.31 10.94
N ASP A 218 4.23 20.01 10.85
CA ASP A 218 3.17 19.95 11.85
C ASP A 218 2.23 18.79 11.51
N VAL A 219 1.95 17.94 12.49
CA VAL A 219 1.03 16.80 12.34
C VAL A 219 -0.17 17.01 13.25
N LEU A 220 -1.35 17.11 12.64
CA LEU A 220 -2.62 17.20 13.34
C LEU A 220 -3.44 15.92 13.10
N VAL A 221 -3.96 15.33 14.17
CA VAL A 221 -4.87 14.19 14.10
C VAL A 221 -6.18 14.56 14.78
N GLU A 222 -7.25 14.57 14.00
CA GLU A 222 -8.60 14.84 14.47
C GLU A 222 -9.46 13.58 14.40
N ASN A 223 -10.11 13.23 15.49
CA ASN A 223 -11.07 12.15 15.49
C ASN A 223 -12.43 12.67 14.98
N LYS A 224 -12.87 12.14 13.84
CA LYS A 224 -14.14 12.52 13.19
C LYS A 224 -15.31 11.63 13.64
N ASN A 225 -15.01 10.36 13.96
CA ASN A 225 -15.99 9.42 14.48
C ASN A 225 -15.30 8.42 15.41
N SER A 226 -15.66 8.43 16.67
CA SER A 226 -15.11 7.53 17.70
C SER A 226 -16.25 6.84 18.45
N ARG A 227 -16.92 5.93 17.77
CA ARG A 227 -17.97 5.08 18.38
C ARG A 227 -17.48 3.69 18.75
N VAL A 228 -16.21 3.40 18.49
CA VAL A 228 -15.60 2.13 18.90
C VAL A 228 -15.46 2.14 20.41
N LYS A 229 -16.17 1.24 21.08
CA LYS A 229 -15.87 0.94 22.49
C LYS A 229 -14.48 0.32 22.53
N LYS A 230 -13.51 1.01 23.13
CA LYS A 230 -12.24 0.37 23.49
C LYS A 230 -12.59 -0.86 24.31
N LEU A 231 -12.33 -2.03 23.76
CA LEU A 231 -12.29 -3.27 24.53
C LEU A 231 -11.04 -3.15 25.38
N ASN A 232 -11.22 -2.95 26.68
CA ASN A 232 -10.16 -2.97 27.69
C ASN A 232 -9.59 -4.38 27.80
#